data_937109845aee31aacde36d596e2aca1a
#
_entry.id   937109845aee31aacde36d596e2aca1a
#
_cell.length_a   1.000
_cell.length_b   1.000
_cell.length_c   1.000
_cell.angle_alpha   90.00
_cell.angle_beta   90.00
_cell.angle_gamma   90.00
#
_symmetry.space_group_name_H-M   'P 1'
#
loop_
_entity.id
_entity.type
_entity.pdbx_description
1 polymer ?
#
loop_
_entity_poly.entity_id
_entity_poly.type
_entity_poly.pdbx_seq_one_letter_code
_entity_poly.pdbx_strand_id
1 'polypeptide(L)'
;RLPVFIAAAAAALAVFSYLYNPRNANMIHSLPLDRRELYITNYVSGFVFLFVPELIAFIAGVLVCLANQITCIQYLFYWFLYMAGVSFFAYALAVFVAMLTGNIFAMPSYYLAVNYLWIGCMKMVQNISSLICYGVSDTWTSSQTSRLSPLDYLIRNLVMGVKYDKDYVQAVGVTISGGKTVAVYAVAAVVITVFAYFLYKNRKIETTGDVVSIAALRPVFRWISGICGGGLIALAVSALVLEYIKVNEFISLMIFMVIFGSICFFAAEMVLQKNFRVLCKKRIAEWAGFVAVVLILLTCFRVDVFGIERKIPDASEIEAAFVNMDYPVCVSKEQIPEVLELQKQCIDSKDEYLSVY
;
A
#
# COMPACT_ATOMS: atom_id res chain seq x y z
N ARG A 1 9.59 13.07 2.08
CA ARG A 1 9.35 11.84 1.31
C ARG A 1 7.99 11.86 0.61
N LEU A 2 6.90 12.14 1.33
CA LEU A 2 5.58 12.27 0.70
C LEU A 2 5.56 13.25 -0.50
N PRO A 3 6.14 14.47 -0.40
CA PRO A 3 6.21 15.39 -1.55
C PRO A 3 6.90 14.79 -2.78
N VAL A 4 7.92 13.95 -2.59
CA VAL A 4 8.62 13.27 -3.69
C VAL A 4 7.70 12.33 -4.45
N PHE A 5 6.89 11.55 -3.74
CA PHE A 5 5.91 10.66 -4.37
C PHE A 5 4.84 11.42 -5.15
N ILE A 6 4.39 12.57 -4.62
CA ILE A 6 3.43 13.44 -5.31
C ILE A 6 4.08 14.05 -6.56
N ALA A 7 5.32 14.56 -6.45
CA ALA A 7 6.06 15.11 -7.57
C ALA A 7 6.34 14.05 -8.64
N ALA A 8 6.65 12.81 -8.25
CA ALA A 8 6.86 11.69 -9.17
C ALA A 8 5.58 11.36 -9.96
N ALA A 9 4.42 11.34 -9.29
CA ALA A 9 3.15 11.14 -9.97
C ALA A 9 2.84 12.30 -10.94
N ALA A 10 3.07 13.54 -10.51
CA ALA A 10 2.87 14.72 -11.36
C ALA A 10 3.81 14.73 -12.58
N ALA A 11 5.08 14.39 -12.41
CA ALA A 11 6.04 14.29 -13.51
C ALA A 11 5.64 13.19 -14.51
N ALA A 12 5.25 12.02 -14.03
CA ALA A 12 4.76 10.94 -14.89
C ALA A 12 3.48 11.33 -15.64
N LEU A 13 2.52 12.00 -14.96
CA LEU A 13 1.32 12.53 -15.61
C LEU A 13 1.65 13.57 -16.67
N ALA A 14 2.55 14.49 -16.40
CA ALA A 14 2.92 15.56 -17.34
C ALA A 14 3.53 14.97 -18.61
N VAL A 15 4.53 14.09 -18.45
CA VAL A 15 5.30 13.56 -19.58
C VAL A 15 4.49 12.56 -20.42
N PHE A 16 3.68 11.71 -19.78
CA PHE A 16 2.85 10.72 -20.46
C PHE A 16 1.40 11.16 -20.66
N SER A 17 1.09 12.48 -20.50
CA SER A 17 -0.26 13.05 -20.64
C SER A 17 -0.91 12.74 -22.00
N TYR A 18 -0.10 12.61 -23.06
CA TYR A 18 -0.59 12.27 -24.38
C TYR A 18 -1.27 10.90 -24.45
N LEU A 19 -0.93 9.97 -23.55
CA LEU A 19 -1.55 8.64 -23.50
C LEU A 19 -3.00 8.66 -23.01
N TYR A 20 -3.46 9.78 -22.45
CA TYR A 20 -4.82 9.93 -21.89
C TYR A 20 -5.79 10.64 -22.83
N ASN A 21 -5.28 11.25 -23.91
CA ASN A 21 -6.09 11.96 -24.88
C ASN A 21 -5.92 11.30 -26.28
N PRO A 22 -7.02 10.77 -26.89
CA PRO A 22 -6.94 10.08 -28.18
C PRO A 22 -6.31 10.92 -29.29
N ARG A 23 -6.62 12.24 -29.32
CA ARG A 23 -6.08 13.15 -30.33
C ARG A 23 -4.57 13.27 -30.20
N ASN A 24 -4.08 13.49 -29.01
CA ASN A 24 -2.64 13.63 -28.73
C ASN A 24 -1.89 12.32 -28.93
N ALA A 25 -2.49 11.20 -28.53
CA ALA A 25 -1.90 9.88 -28.72
C ALA A 25 -1.72 9.56 -30.22
N ASN A 26 -2.75 9.82 -31.04
CA ASN A 26 -2.66 9.62 -32.49
C ASN A 26 -1.61 10.54 -33.14
N MET A 27 -1.55 11.82 -32.72
CA MET A 27 -0.59 12.77 -33.25
C MET A 27 0.86 12.34 -32.93
N ILE A 28 1.15 11.95 -31.71
CA ILE A 28 2.51 11.55 -31.30
C ILE A 28 2.91 10.23 -31.93
N HIS A 29 2.02 9.26 -32.04
CA HIS A 29 2.30 7.98 -32.68
C HIS A 29 2.31 8.04 -34.23
N SER A 30 1.90 9.14 -34.86
CA SER A 30 2.08 9.37 -36.29
C SER A 30 3.46 9.93 -36.64
N LEU A 31 4.26 10.35 -35.66
CA LEU A 31 5.63 10.80 -35.88
C LEU A 31 6.51 9.61 -36.29
N PRO A 32 7.51 9.82 -37.15
CA PRO A 32 8.45 8.78 -37.59
C PRO A 32 9.48 8.43 -36.48
N LEU A 33 9.00 8.06 -35.32
CA LEU A 33 9.79 7.71 -34.14
C LEU A 33 9.42 6.31 -33.65
N ASP A 34 10.44 5.53 -33.32
CA ASP A 34 10.23 4.23 -32.71
C ASP A 34 9.61 4.37 -31.30
N ARG A 35 8.73 3.44 -30.95
CA ARG A 35 8.14 3.41 -29.58
C ARG A 35 9.20 3.35 -28.49
N ARG A 36 10.35 2.73 -28.76
CA ARG A 36 11.46 2.67 -27.83
C ARG A 36 12.06 4.05 -27.57
N GLU A 37 12.33 4.81 -28.63
CA GLU A 37 12.89 6.15 -28.54
C GLU A 37 11.94 7.08 -27.81
N LEU A 38 10.66 7.05 -28.16
CA LEU A 38 9.62 7.83 -27.53
C LEU A 38 9.50 7.54 -26.03
N TYR A 39 9.54 6.24 -25.62
CA TYR A 39 9.51 5.87 -24.22
C TYR A 39 10.73 6.39 -23.46
N ILE A 40 11.94 6.14 -23.99
CA ILE A 40 13.18 6.53 -23.32
C ILE A 40 13.26 8.05 -23.18
N THR A 41 12.95 8.81 -24.23
CA THR A 41 12.98 10.28 -24.21
C THR A 41 12.02 10.82 -23.17
N ASN A 42 10.77 10.35 -23.15
CA ASN A 42 9.77 10.78 -22.19
C ASN A 42 10.15 10.35 -20.76
N TYR A 43 10.66 9.13 -20.58
CA TYR A 43 11.08 8.66 -19.26
C TYR A 43 12.21 9.49 -18.69
N VAL A 44 13.25 9.75 -19.49
CA VAL A 44 14.40 10.57 -19.07
C VAL A 44 13.97 12.00 -18.80
N SER A 45 13.15 12.60 -19.66
CA SER A 45 12.65 13.97 -19.45
C SER A 45 11.90 14.10 -18.13
N GLY A 46 10.99 13.17 -17.81
CA GLY A 46 10.25 13.21 -16.56
C GLY A 46 11.13 12.96 -15.34
N PHE A 47 12.16 12.11 -15.45
CA PHE A 47 13.13 11.94 -14.38
C PHE A 47 13.96 13.19 -14.12
N VAL A 48 14.35 13.89 -15.18
CA VAL A 48 15.09 15.16 -15.08
C VAL A 48 14.28 16.22 -14.31
N PHE A 49 12.96 16.29 -14.49
CA PHE A 49 12.10 17.19 -13.71
C PHE A 49 12.16 16.97 -12.19
N LEU A 50 12.46 15.75 -11.76
CA LEU A 50 12.62 15.44 -10.33
C LEU A 50 14.06 15.64 -9.87
N PHE A 51 15.01 15.19 -10.68
CA PHE A 51 16.43 15.18 -10.33
C PHE A 51 17.04 16.57 -10.28
N VAL A 52 16.66 17.49 -11.20
CA VAL A 52 17.22 18.84 -11.25
C VAL A 52 16.90 19.67 -9.99
N PRO A 53 15.68 19.72 -9.48
CA PRO A 53 15.40 20.42 -8.22
C PRO A 53 16.15 19.82 -7.02
N GLU A 54 16.32 18.51 -6.97
CA GLU A 54 17.11 17.84 -5.92
C GLU A 54 18.59 18.19 -6.00
N LEU A 55 19.14 18.27 -7.22
CA LEU A 55 20.52 18.69 -7.46
C LEU A 55 20.73 20.15 -7.06
N ILE A 56 19.78 21.04 -7.41
CA ILE A 56 19.84 22.47 -7.01
C ILE A 56 19.80 22.59 -5.48
N ALA A 57 18.91 21.85 -4.82
CA ALA A 57 18.82 21.84 -3.35
C ALA A 57 20.12 21.32 -2.71
N PHE A 58 20.73 20.28 -3.30
CA PHE A 58 22.03 19.78 -2.85
C PHE A 58 23.14 20.82 -2.99
N ILE A 59 23.27 21.47 -4.17
CA ILE A 59 24.27 22.52 -4.41
C ILE A 59 24.08 23.70 -3.45
N ALA A 60 22.84 24.17 -3.28
CA ALA A 60 22.52 25.23 -2.34
C ALA A 60 22.90 24.85 -0.90
N GLY A 61 22.63 23.62 -0.49
CA GLY A 61 23.02 23.08 0.82
C GLY A 61 24.54 23.07 1.01
N VAL A 62 25.30 22.66 -0.03
CA VAL A 62 26.77 22.68 0.01
C VAL A 62 27.29 24.09 0.16
N LEU A 63 26.74 25.06 -0.58
CA LEU A 63 27.14 26.47 -0.47
C LEU A 63 26.87 27.04 0.92
N VAL A 64 25.73 26.71 1.53
CA VAL A 64 25.40 27.13 2.91
C VAL A 64 26.37 26.49 3.91
N CYS A 65 26.71 25.22 3.76
CA CYS A 65 27.68 24.54 4.64
C CYS A 65 29.07 25.20 4.54
N LEU A 66 29.51 25.50 3.33
CA LEU A 66 30.80 26.18 3.11
C LEU A 66 30.84 27.60 3.70
N ALA A 67 29.76 28.38 3.49
CA ALA A 67 29.64 29.74 4.02
C ALA A 67 29.66 29.79 5.56
N ASN A 68 29.10 28.76 6.22
CA ASN A 68 29.03 28.66 7.68
C ASN A 68 30.15 27.79 8.30
N GLN A 69 31.15 27.39 7.51
CA GLN A 69 32.27 26.53 7.95
C GLN A 69 31.83 25.20 8.57
N ILE A 70 30.69 24.64 8.11
CA ILE A 70 30.15 23.37 8.60
C ILE A 70 30.92 22.22 7.94
N THR A 71 31.57 21.38 8.73
CA THR A 71 32.43 20.28 8.25
C THR A 71 31.68 19.02 7.82
N CYS A 72 30.37 18.97 7.99
CA CYS A 72 29.54 17.76 7.80
C CYS A 72 28.98 17.59 6.37
N ILE A 73 29.68 18.06 5.33
CA ILE A 73 29.23 18.01 3.91
C ILE A 73 28.94 16.56 3.44
N GLN A 74 29.68 15.58 3.97
CA GLN A 74 29.47 14.16 3.63
C GLN A 74 28.02 13.69 3.91
N TYR A 75 27.37 14.20 4.96
CA TYR A 75 25.98 13.82 5.27
C TYR A 75 24.97 14.40 4.28
N LEU A 76 25.27 15.56 3.71
CA LEU A 76 24.48 16.17 2.66
C LEU A 76 24.55 15.34 1.36
N PHE A 77 25.75 14.78 1.06
CA PHE A 77 25.89 13.86 -0.07
C PHE A 77 25.11 12.57 0.13
N TYR A 78 25.13 11.96 1.33
CA TYR A 78 24.28 10.81 1.64
C TYR A 78 22.79 11.15 1.52
N TRP A 79 22.35 12.31 2.03
CA TRP A 79 20.98 12.77 1.88
C TRP A 79 20.57 12.86 0.40
N PHE A 80 21.40 13.48 -0.44
CA PHE A 80 21.17 13.57 -1.86
C PHE A 80 21.05 12.19 -2.54
N LEU A 81 21.98 11.29 -2.25
CA LEU A 81 21.97 9.94 -2.80
C LEU A 81 20.68 9.16 -2.42
N TYR A 82 20.25 9.29 -1.16
CA TYR A 82 19.03 8.65 -0.69
C TYR A 82 17.78 9.26 -1.33
N MET A 83 17.73 10.58 -1.44
CA MET A 83 16.60 11.25 -2.09
C MET A 83 16.52 10.88 -3.56
N ALA A 84 17.63 10.90 -4.29
CA ALA A 84 17.69 10.48 -5.70
C ALA A 84 17.22 9.01 -5.88
N GLY A 85 17.61 8.10 -4.98
CA GLY A 85 17.16 6.71 -5.00
C GLY A 85 15.65 6.57 -4.75
N VAL A 86 15.10 7.32 -3.79
CA VAL A 86 13.65 7.34 -3.51
C VAL A 86 12.88 7.94 -4.68
N SER A 87 13.37 9.04 -5.27
CA SER A 87 12.76 9.70 -6.43
C SER A 87 12.76 8.80 -7.66
N PHE A 88 13.85 8.10 -7.89
CA PHE A 88 13.95 7.14 -8.99
C PHE A 88 12.92 6.01 -8.85
N PHE A 89 12.79 5.44 -7.65
CA PHE A 89 11.78 4.41 -7.39
C PHE A 89 10.36 4.94 -7.51
N ALA A 90 10.05 6.08 -6.88
CA ALA A 90 8.73 6.67 -6.91
C ALA A 90 8.29 7.00 -8.35
N TYR A 91 9.22 7.51 -9.16
CA TYR A 91 8.98 7.83 -10.56
C TYR A 91 8.80 6.57 -11.42
N ALA A 92 9.64 5.56 -11.26
CA ALA A 92 9.49 4.29 -11.97
C ALA A 92 8.12 3.64 -11.70
N LEU A 93 7.69 3.66 -10.44
CA LEU A 93 6.36 3.17 -10.03
C LEU A 93 5.23 4.01 -10.63
N ALA A 94 5.38 5.35 -10.66
CA ALA A 94 4.40 6.24 -11.27
C ALA A 94 4.27 6.01 -12.78
N VAL A 95 5.38 5.86 -13.49
CA VAL A 95 5.39 5.52 -14.92
C VAL A 95 4.76 4.16 -15.17
N PHE A 96 5.08 3.15 -14.35
CA PHE A 96 4.45 1.83 -14.46
C PHE A 96 2.93 1.94 -14.35
N VAL A 97 2.43 2.64 -13.35
CA VAL A 97 0.99 2.88 -13.16
C VAL A 97 0.38 3.65 -14.33
N ALA A 98 1.10 4.63 -14.89
CA ALA A 98 0.66 5.38 -16.06
C ALA A 98 0.44 4.47 -17.29
N MET A 99 1.19 3.36 -17.39
CA MET A 99 0.99 2.38 -18.47
C MET A 99 -0.23 1.48 -18.27
N LEU A 100 -0.70 1.29 -17.03
CA LEU A 100 -1.86 0.45 -16.72
C LEU A 100 -3.19 1.12 -17.05
N THR A 101 -3.24 2.45 -17.06
CA THR A 101 -4.47 3.21 -17.30
C THR A 101 -4.39 4.12 -18.52
N GLY A 102 -5.53 4.36 -19.18
CA GLY A 102 -5.69 5.36 -20.22
C GLY A 102 -6.45 6.60 -19.75
N ASN A 103 -6.73 6.71 -18.45
CA ASN A 103 -7.50 7.81 -17.87
C ASN A 103 -6.65 8.63 -16.90
N ILE A 104 -6.64 9.95 -17.10
CA ILE A 104 -5.81 10.87 -16.32
C ILE A 104 -6.19 10.89 -14.83
N PHE A 105 -7.48 10.73 -14.49
CA PHE A 105 -7.95 10.73 -13.11
C PHE A 105 -7.73 9.37 -12.41
N ALA A 106 -7.70 8.28 -13.18
CA ALA A 106 -7.46 6.95 -12.64
C ALA A 106 -5.98 6.74 -12.26
N MET A 107 -5.04 7.42 -12.93
CA MET A 107 -3.62 7.24 -12.68
C MET A 107 -3.20 7.61 -11.24
N PRO A 108 -3.52 8.79 -10.68
CA PRO A 108 -3.17 9.10 -9.29
C PRO A 108 -3.81 8.13 -8.29
N SER A 109 -5.08 7.72 -8.55
CA SER A 109 -5.79 6.78 -7.69
C SER A 109 -5.11 5.40 -7.68
N TYR A 110 -4.68 4.90 -8.83
CA TYR A 110 -3.94 3.64 -8.91
C TYR A 110 -2.55 3.75 -8.29
N TYR A 111 -1.88 4.87 -8.47
CA TYR A 111 -0.59 5.11 -7.86
C TYR A 111 -0.68 5.08 -6.34
N LEU A 112 -1.69 5.74 -5.79
CA LEU A 112 -1.96 5.71 -4.35
C LEU A 112 -2.35 4.30 -3.88
N ALA A 113 -3.22 3.62 -4.64
CA ALA A 113 -3.61 2.24 -4.34
C ALA A 113 -2.41 1.31 -4.29
N VAL A 114 -1.51 1.33 -5.29
CA VAL A 114 -0.33 0.44 -5.31
C VAL A 114 0.61 0.73 -4.14
N ASN A 115 0.75 2.00 -3.71
CA ASN A 115 1.58 2.36 -2.56
C ASN A 115 1.01 1.89 -1.22
N TYR A 116 -0.32 1.78 -1.09
CA TYR A 116 -0.99 1.46 0.17
C TYR A 116 -1.76 0.14 0.17
N LEU A 117 -1.86 -0.56 -0.99
CA LEU A 117 -2.67 -1.75 -1.15
C LEU A 117 -2.36 -2.82 -0.10
N TRP A 118 -1.08 -3.10 0.09
CA TRP A 118 -0.67 -4.16 1.02
C TRP A 118 -1.01 -3.82 2.47
N ILE A 119 -0.68 -2.62 2.93
CA ILE A 119 -1.01 -2.21 4.30
C ILE A 119 -2.52 -2.12 4.50
N GLY A 120 -3.26 -1.68 3.48
CA GLY A 120 -4.72 -1.69 3.47
C GLY A 120 -5.30 -3.10 3.62
N CYS A 121 -4.79 -4.07 2.84
CA CYS A 121 -5.19 -5.47 2.94
C CYS A 121 -4.84 -6.07 4.31
N MET A 122 -3.64 -5.80 4.83
CA MET A 122 -3.24 -6.29 6.15
C MET A 122 -4.11 -5.72 7.26
N LYS A 123 -4.41 -4.43 7.21
CA LYS A 123 -5.33 -3.79 8.16
C LYS A 123 -6.75 -4.33 8.05
N MET A 124 -7.22 -4.58 6.83
CA MET A 124 -8.53 -5.20 6.61
C MET A 124 -8.59 -6.62 7.21
N VAL A 125 -7.58 -7.45 6.97
CA VAL A 125 -7.49 -8.80 7.56
C VAL A 125 -7.42 -8.71 9.07
N GLN A 126 -6.63 -7.80 9.63
CA GLN A 126 -6.52 -7.57 11.08
C GLN A 126 -7.88 -7.20 11.70
N ASN A 127 -8.60 -6.23 11.12
CA ASN A 127 -9.90 -5.82 11.61
C ASN A 127 -10.97 -6.93 11.46
N ILE A 128 -10.91 -7.72 10.39
CA ILE A 128 -11.79 -8.89 10.24
C ILE A 128 -11.46 -9.93 11.31
N SER A 129 -10.19 -10.19 11.56
CA SER A 129 -9.77 -11.17 12.56
C SER A 129 -10.18 -10.75 13.96
N SER A 130 -10.02 -9.47 14.33
CA SER A 130 -10.43 -8.98 15.66
C SER A 130 -11.94 -9.02 15.90
N LEU A 131 -12.75 -8.89 14.83
CA LEU A 131 -14.21 -8.99 14.92
C LEU A 131 -14.73 -10.43 14.95
N ILE A 132 -14.02 -11.38 14.34
CA ILE A 132 -14.50 -12.74 14.13
C ILE A 132 -13.83 -13.75 15.05
N CYS A 133 -12.50 -13.61 15.24
CA CYS A 133 -11.68 -14.58 15.94
C CYS A 133 -11.65 -14.27 17.45
N TYR A 134 -11.80 -15.31 18.26
CA TYR A 134 -11.74 -15.19 19.71
C TYR A 134 -10.33 -14.81 20.20
N GLY A 135 -10.23 -13.85 21.11
CA GLY A 135 -8.96 -13.48 21.75
C GLY A 135 -7.97 -12.70 20.86
N VAL A 136 -8.37 -12.30 19.65
CA VAL A 136 -7.56 -11.47 18.76
C VAL A 136 -7.84 -9.99 19.04
N SER A 137 -6.83 -9.28 19.53
CA SER A 137 -6.94 -7.85 19.84
C SER A 137 -6.73 -6.96 18.62
N ASP A 138 -7.43 -5.80 18.58
CA ASP A 138 -7.23 -4.73 17.60
C ASP A 138 -5.79 -4.16 17.62
N THR A 139 -5.11 -4.32 18.76
CA THR A 139 -3.75 -3.83 18.98
C THR A 139 -2.67 -4.74 18.42
N TRP A 140 -3.03 -5.79 17.65
CA TRP A 140 -2.05 -6.60 16.96
C TRP A 140 -1.31 -5.75 15.92
N THR A 141 -0.52 -4.88 16.44
CA THR A 141 0.44 -4.07 15.71
C THR A 141 1.58 -4.99 15.31
N SER A 142 1.43 -5.68 14.20
CA SER A 142 2.63 -6.11 13.52
C SER A 142 3.38 -4.83 13.15
N SER A 143 4.44 -4.53 13.88
CA SER A 143 5.41 -3.49 13.53
C SER A 143 6.09 -3.76 12.17
N GLN A 144 5.71 -4.84 11.52
CA GLN A 144 6.14 -5.23 10.19
C GLN A 144 5.49 -4.30 9.16
N THR A 145 6.04 -3.09 9.11
CA THR A 145 5.91 -2.25 7.93
C THR A 145 6.33 -3.08 6.73
N SER A 146 5.36 -3.48 5.93
CA SER A 146 5.66 -4.34 4.81
C SER A 146 6.41 -3.58 3.72
N ARG A 147 7.50 -4.16 3.25
CA ARG A 147 8.23 -3.67 2.06
C ARG A 147 7.34 -3.57 0.81
N LEU A 148 6.18 -4.22 0.81
CA LEU A 148 5.19 -4.16 -0.27
C LEU A 148 4.31 -2.90 -0.24
N SER A 149 4.41 -2.07 0.82
CA SER A 149 3.84 -0.71 0.85
C SER A 149 4.98 0.32 0.86
N PRO A 150 5.53 0.67 -0.32
CA PRO A 150 6.79 1.38 -0.42
C PRO A 150 6.79 2.74 0.29
N LEU A 151 5.72 3.51 0.15
CA LEU A 151 5.62 4.83 0.75
C LEU A 151 5.63 4.75 2.29
N ASP A 152 4.79 3.90 2.88
CA ASP A 152 4.73 3.73 4.33
C ASP A 152 6.06 3.18 4.87
N TYR A 153 6.61 2.16 4.18
CA TYR A 153 7.89 1.57 4.58
C TYR A 153 9.04 2.57 4.57
N LEU A 154 9.15 3.40 3.53
CA LEU A 154 10.19 4.43 3.43
C LEU A 154 9.98 5.57 4.45
N ILE A 155 8.75 5.92 4.79
CA ILE A 155 8.45 6.92 5.82
C ILE A 155 8.96 6.46 7.19
N ARG A 156 8.76 5.19 7.54
CA ARG A 156 9.10 4.65 8.86
C ARG A 156 10.56 4.23 9.00
N ASN A 157 11.14 3.61 7.97
CA ASN A 157 12.45 2.96 8.06
C ASN A 157 13.62 3.82 7.56
N LEU A 158 13.37 4.86 6.76
CA LEU A 158 14.41 5.80 6.38
C LEU A 158 14.46 6.92 7.42
N VAL A 159 15.29 6.80 8.43
CA VAL A 159 15.43 7.78 9.51
C VAL A 159 16.77 8.46 9.42
N MET A 160 16.77 9.79 9.39
CA MET A 160 17.95 10.62 9.59
C MET A 160 17.83 11.28 10.96
N GLY A 161 18.69 10.92 11.87
CA GLY A 161 18.74 11.47 13.22
C GLY A 161 20.05 12.18 13.48
N VAL A 162 20.01 13.23 14.26
CA VAL A 162 21.20 13.93 14.75
C VAL A 162 21.63 13.25 16.05
N LYS A 163 22.91 12.85 16.15
CA LYS A 163 23.50 12.43 17.41
C LYS A 163 24.00 13.66 18.14
N TYR A 164 23.50 13.85 19.36
CA TYR A 164 23.97 14.88 20.27
C TYR A 164 24.99 14.27 21.25
N ASP A 165 25.87 15.12 21.80
CA ASP A 165 26.73 14.76 22.91
C ASP A 165 25.92 14.42 24.17
N LYS A 166 26.57 13.85 25.19
CA LYS A 166 25.90 13.44 26.44
C LYS A 166 25.13 14.57 27.13
N ASP A 167 25.51 15.80 26.90
CA ASP A 167 24.84 16.99 27.43
C ASP A 167 23.73 17.58 26.49
N TYR A 168 23.46 16.92 25.36
CA TYR A 168 22.50 17.37 24.34
C TYR A 168 22.73 18.79 23.78
N VAL A 169 23.93 19.37 23.94
CA VAL A 169 24.26 20.74 23.57
C VAL A 169 24.89 20.83 22.17
N GLN A 170 25.72 19.83 21.80
CA GLN A 170 26.41 19.83 20.52
C GLN A 170 26.07 18.62 19.66
N ALA A 171 25.80 18.87 18.37
CA ALA A 171 25.61 17.80 17.39
C ALA A 171 26.97 17.15 17.07
N VAL A 172 27.15 15.90 17.48
CA VAL A 172 28.41 15.13 17.29
C VAL A 172 28.39 14.36 15.96
N GLY A 173 27.23 14.14 15.37
CA GLY A 173 27.13 13.42 14.12
C GLY A 173 25.69 13.19 13.67
N VAL A 174 25.53 12.55 12.51
CA VAL A 174 24.24 12.18 11.96
C VAL A 174 24.18 10.66 11.81
N THR A 175 23.09 10.07 12.26
CA THR A 175 22.77 8.66 11.97
C THR A 175 21.84 8.59 10.77
N ILE A 176 22.22 7.82 9.78
CA ILE A 176 21.39 7.54 8.62
C ILE A 176 21.09 6.03 8.64
N SER A 177 19.81 5.68 8.81
CA SER A 177 19.34 4.30 8.71
C SER A 177 18.53 4.10 7.43
N GLY A 178 18.49 2.85 6.92
CA GLY A 178 17.65 2.51 5.76
C GLY A 178 18.36 2.53 4.41
N GLY A 179 19.70 2.67 4.38
CA GLY A 179 20.46 2.67 3.11
C GLY A 179 20.30 1.39 2.29
N LYS A 180 20.30 0.24 2.94
CA LYS A 180 20.04 -1.06 2.29
C LYS A 180 18.64 -1.09 1.65
N THR A 181 17.67 -0.49 2.29
CA THR A 181 16.29 -0.38 1.79
C THR A 181 16.24 0.45 0.51
N VAL A 182 16.88 1.63 0.49
CA VAL A 182 16.92 2.47 -0.70
C VAL A 182 17.62 1.77 -1.86
N ALA A 183 18.70 1.03 -1.61
CA ALA A 183 19.38 0.25 -2.63
C ALA A 183 18.47 -0.86 -3.22
N VAL A 184 17.72 -1.57 -2.39
CA VAL A 184 16.74 -2.57 -2.84
C VAL A 184 15.65 -1.94 -3.70
N TYR A 185 15.11 -0.79 -3.30
CA TYR A 185 14.11 -0.08 -4.09
C TYR A 185 14.68 0.51 -5.38
N ALA A 186 15.94 0.95 -5.40
CA ALA A 186 16.59 1.38 -6.63
C ALA A 186 16.73 0.24 -7.65
N VAL A 187 17.09 -0.96 -7.18
CA VAL A 187 17.11 -2.16 -8.03
C VAL A 187 15.71 -2.51 -8.53
N ALA A 188 14.71 -2.48 -7.63
CA ALA A 188 13.31 -2.70 -8.00
C ALA A 188 12.83 -1.67 -9.04
N ALA A 189 13.26 -0.40 -8.93
CA ALA A 189 12.93 0.65 -9.90
C ALA A 189 13.42 0.31 -11.31
N VAL A 190 14.63 -0.24 -11.44
CA VAL A 190 15.15 -0.69 -12.76
C VAL A 190 14.25 -1.77 -13.35
N VAL A 191 13.89 -2.78 -12.55
CA VAL A 191 13.00 -3.87 -12.98
C VAL A 191 11.63 -3.32 -13.41
N ILE A 192 11.04 -2.43 -12.59
CA ILE A 192 9.76 -1.79 -12.86
C ILE A 192 9.83 -0.96 -14.15
N THR A 193 10.91 -0.21 -14.37
CA THR A 193 11.11 0.60 -15.58
C THR A 193 11.14 -0.26 -16.82
N VAL A 194 11.87 -1.38 -16.80
CA VAL A 194 11.92 -2.34 -17.91
C VAL A 194 10.53 -2.95 -18.15
N PHE A 195 9.82 -3.32 -17.09
CA PHE A 195 8.47 -3.86 -17.22
C PHE A 195 7.48 -2.83 -17.77
N ALA A 196 7.56 -1.59 -17.32
CA ALA A 196 6.76 -0.46 -17.85
C ALA A 196 7.03 -0.24 -19.35
N TYR A 197 8.28 -0.37 -19.79
CA TYR A 197 8.61 -0.33 -21.22
C TYR A 197 7.91 -1.42 -22.02
N PHE A 198 7.90 -2.68 -21.53
CA PHE A 198 7.19 -3.76 -22.22
C PHE A 198 5.67 -3.51 -22.28
N LEU A 199 5.09 -2.97 -21.23
CA LEU A 199 3.66 -2.56 -21.22
C LEU A 199 3.41 -1.47 -22.25
N TYR A 200 4.27 -0.44 -22.29
CA TYR A 200 4.17 0.64 -23.26
C TYR A 200 4.28 0.14 -24.71
N LYS A 201 5.25 -0.74 -25.00
CA LYS A 201 5.46 -1.30 -26.32
C LYS A 201 4.23 -2.05 -26.83
N ASN A 202 3.56 -2.81 -25.97
CA ASN A 202 2.40 -3.64 -26.31
C ASN A 202 1.04 -2.90 -26.14
N ARG A 203 1.07 -1.65 -25.68
CA ARG A 203 -0.14 -0.87 -25.48
C ARG A 203 -0.83 -0.52 -26.79
N LYS A 204 -2.13 -0.75 -26.87
CA LYS A 204 -2.97 -0.34 -27.98
C LYS A 204 -3.43 1.11 -27.81
N ILE A 205 -3.39 1.90 -28.88
CA ILE A 205 -3.81 3.30 -28.86
C ILE A 205 -5.33 3.41 -28.55
N GLU A 206 -6.10 2.41 -28.99
CA GLU A 206 -7.55 2.33 -28.76
C GLU A 206 -7.97 2.33 -27.30
N THR A 207 -7.05 1.95 -26.39
CA THR A 207 -7.32 1.94 -24.94
C THR A 207 -7.16 3.30 -24.26
N THR A 208 -6.93 4.35 -25.03
CA THR A 208 -6.86 5.72 -24.54
C THR A 208 -8.23 6.15 -24.01
N GLY A 209 -8.27 6.67 -22.79
CA GLY A 209 -9.50 7.00 -22.07
C GLY A 209 -10.08 5.84 -21.25
N ASP A 210 -9.57 4.61 -21.37
CA ASP A 210 -10.02 3.48 -20.55
C ASP A 210 -9.39 3.53 -19.16
N VAL A 211 -10.18 3.20 -18.14
CA VAL A 211 -9.68 3.14 -16.75
C VAL A 211 -8.65 2.03 -16.60
N VAL A 212 -8.84 0.88 -17.24
CA VAL A 212 -7.87 -0.21 -17.31
C VAL A 212 -7.52 -0.48 -18.78
N SER A 213 -6.29 -0.13 -19.16
CA SER A 213 -5.80 -0.28 -20.54
C SER A 213 -5.56 -1.74 -20.94
N ILE A 214 -5.25 -2.62 -19.99
CA ILE A 214 -4.91 -4.03 -20.20
C ILE A 214 -6.14 -4.88 -19.95
N ALA A 215 -6.67 -5.53 -20.98
CA ALA A 215 -7.92 -6.33 -20.90
C ALA A 215 -7.83 -7.46 -19.85
N ALA A 216 -6.67 -8.10 -19.70
CA ALA A 216 -6.44 -9.16 -18.72
C ALA A 216 -6.55 -8.70 -17.26
N LEU A 217 -6.33 -7.40 -16.98
CA LEU A 217 -6.43 -6.84 -15.64
C LEU A 217 -7.85 -6.39 -15.26
N ARG A 218 -8.79 -6.34 -16.20
CA ARG A 218 -10.19 -5.92 -15.93
C ARG A 218 -10.90 -6.81 -14.89
N PRO A 219 -10.79 -8.16 -14.93
CA PRO A 219 -11.36 -9.00 -13.87
C PRO A 219 -10.72 -8.72 -12.51
N VAL A 220 -9.38 -8.62 -12.48
CA VAL A 220 -8.61 -8.35 -11.26
C VAL A 220 -9.05 -7.03 -10.61
N PHE A 221 -9.23 -5.98 -11.42
CA PHE A 221 -9.71 -4.68 -10.96
C PHE A 221 -11.08 -4.78 -10.28
N ARG A 222 -12.04 -5.53 -10.86
CA ARG A 222 -13.36 -5.74 -10.26
C ARG A 222 -13.28 -6.44 -8.91
N TRP A 223 -12.51 -7.52 -8.85
CA TRP A 223 -12.34 -8.30 -7.62
C TRP A 223 -11.67 -7.50 -6.51
N ILE A 224 -10.59 -6.80 -6.82
CA ILE A 224 -9.91 -5.93 -5.85
C ILE A 224 -10.86 -4.80 -5.38
N SER A 225 -11.58 -4.16 -6.30
CA SER A 225 -12.55 -3.11 -5.94
C SER A 225 -13.67 -3.65 -5.05
N GLY A 226 -14.19 -4.85 -5.34
CA GLY A 226 -15.21 -5.51 -4.53
C GLY A 226 -14.70 -5.89 -3.14
N ILE A 227 -13.55 -6.55 -3.05
CA ILE A 227 -12.97 -7.01 -1.77
C ILE A 227 -12.48 -5.82 -0.95
N CYS A 228 -11.57 -5.00 -1.50
CA CYS A 228 -10.95 -3.91 -0.73
C CYS A 228 -11.91 -2.74 -0.54
N GLY A 229 -12.59 -2.27 -1.61
CA GLY A 229 -13.52 -1.15 -1.52
C GLY A 229 -14.76 -1.51 -0.71
N GLY A 230 -15.39 -2.63 -1.04
CA GLY A 230 -16.55 -3.14 -0.31
C GLY A 230 -16.22 -3.54 1.11
N GLY A 231 -15.07 -4.16 1.33
CA GLY A 231 -14.58 -4.56 2.65
C GLY A 231 -14.33 -3.38 3.59
N LEU A 232 -13.69 -2.32 3.10
CA LEU A 232 -13.48 -1.10 3.91
C LEU A 232 -14.80 -0.45 4.30
N ILE A 233 -15.76 -0.35 3.38
CA ILE A 233 -17.08 0.21 3.68
C ILE A 233 -17.84 -0.71 4.65
N ALA A 234 -17.79 -2.03 4.45
CA ALA A 234 -18.44 -2.98 5.32
C ALA A 234 -17.89 -2.91 6.76
N LEU A 235 -16.58 -2.83 6.94
CA LEU A 235 -15.94 -2.67 8.25
C LEU A 235 -16.33 -1.34 8.92
N ALA A 236 -16.33 -0.24 8.16
CA ALA A 236 -16.73 1.06 8.69
C ALA A 236 -18.21 1.07 9.14
N VAL A 237 -19.10 0.48 8.35
CA VAL A 237 -20.52 0.37 8.69
C VAL A 237 -20.73 -0.61 9.85
N SER A 238 -20.00 -1.73 9.89
CA SER A 238 -20.06 -2.67 11.02
C SER A 238 -19.68 -1.98 12.32
N ALA A 239 -18.59 -1.23 12.34
CA ALA A 239 -18.16 -0.50 13.53
C ALA A 239 -19.24 0.46 14.04
N LEU A 240 -19.90 1.20 13.12
CA LEU A 240 -20.97 2.13 13.47
C LEU A 240 -22.24 1.40 13.96
N VAL A 241 -22.63 0.31 13.30
CA VAL A 241 -23.88 -0.41 13.64
C VAL A 241 -23.73 -1.18 14.94
N LEU A 242 -22.60 -1.84 15.18
CA LEU A 242 -22.36 -2.60 16.41
C LEU A 242 -22.30 -1.73 17.66
N GLU A 243 -21.95 -0.47 17.53
CA GLU A 243 -22.00 0.50 18.64
C GLU A 243 -23.44 0.74 19.14
N TYR A 244 -24.44 0.70 18.24
CA TYR A 244 -25.83 1.05 18.57
C TYR A 244 -26.76 -0.17 18.66
N ILE A 245 -26.46 -1.27 17.98
CA ILE A 245 -27.33 -2.43 17.87
C ILE A 245 -26.56 -3.69 18.25
N LYS A 246 -27.01 -4.37 19.30
CA LYS A 246 -26.45 -5.69 19.68
C LYS A 246 -26.90 -6.77 18.69
N VAL A 247 -26.15 -6.96 17.63
CA VAL A 247 -26.34 -8.00 16.61
C VAL A 247 -25.10 -8.88 16.58
N ASN A 248 -25.24 -10.12 16.12
CA ASN A 248 -24.09 -11.01 15.95
C ASN A 248 -23.09 -10.40 14.96
N GLU A 249 -21.89 -10.12 15.44
CA GLU A 249 -20.82 -9.41 14.69
C GLU A 249 -20.46 -10.11 13.40
N PHE A 250 -20.36 -11.43 13.43
CA PHE A 250 -20.03 -12.24 12.24
C PHE A 250 -21.11 -12.13 11.16
N ILE A 251 -22.39 -12.28 11.56
CA ILE A 251 -23.51 -12.22 10.60
C ILE A 251 -23.63 -10.83 10.00
N SER A 252 -23.50 -9.79 10.83
CA SER A 252 -23.52 -8.40 10.37
C SER A 252 -22.43 -8.11 9.37
N LEU A 253 -21.18 -8.48 9.69
CA LEU A 253 -20.04 -8.30 8.79
C LEU A 253 -20.22 -9.05 7.48
N MET A 254 -20.70 -10.29 7.55
CA MET A 254 -20.97 -11.11 6.37
C MET A 254 -22.00 -10.46 5.43
N ILE A 255 -23.11 -9.97 5.99
CA ILE A 255 -24.15 -9.28 5.22
C ILE A 255 -23.60 -7.99 4.58
N PHE A 256 -22.88 -7.16 5.36
CA PHE A 256 -22.32 -5.91 4.85
C PHE A 256 -21.22 -6.13 3.81
N MET A 257 -20.36 -7.14 3.99
CA MET A 257 -19.36 -7.51 2.98
C MET A 257 -20.01 -7.93 1.65
N VAL A 258 -21.08 -8.70 1.69
CA VAL A 258 -21.82 -9.10 0.48
C VAL A 258 -22.50 -7.90 -0.17
N ILE A 259 -23.17 -7.05 0.61
CA ILE A 259 -23.90 -5.88 0.06
C ILE A 259 -22.90 -4.87 -0.53
N PHE A 260 -21.97 -4.36 0.26
CA PHE A 260 -21.05 -3.33 -0.20
C PHE A 260 -20.01 -3.86 -1.18
N GLY A 261 -19.58 -5.12 -1.03
CA GLY A 261 -18.75 -5.80 -2.01
C GLY A 261 -19.42 -5.90 -3.37
N SER A 262 -20.70 -6.25 -3.40
CA SER A 262 -21.50 -6.29 -4.65
C SER A 262 -21.65 -4.91 -5.28
N ILE A 263 -21.94 -3.88 -4.47
CA ILE A 263 -22.05 -2.51 -4.95
C ILE A 263 -20.73 -2.07 -5.60
N CYS A 264 -19.60 -2.27 -4.91
CA CYS A 264 -18.27 -1.92 -5.43
C CYS A 264 -17.89 -2.73 -6.67
N PHE A 265 -18.24 -4.01 -6.73
CA PHE A 265 -18.00 -4.88 -7.88
C PHE A 265 -18.73 -4.38 -9.13
N PHE A 266 -20.03 -4.08 -9.01
CA PHE A 266 -20.81 -3.55 -10.15
C PHE A 266 -20.43 -2.11 -10.47
N ALA A 267 -20.09 -1.27 -9.49
CA ALA A 267 -19.58 0.08 -9.74
C ALA A 267 -18.27 0.02 -10.55
N ALA A 268 -17.36 -0.88 -10.20
CA ALA A 268 -16.13 -1.11 -10.97
C ALA A 268 -16.42 -1.55 -12.41
N GLU A 269 -17.41 -2.41 -12.62
CA GLU A 269 -17.81 -2.84 -13.97
C GLU A 269 -18.44 -1.68 -14.77
N MET A 270 -19.27 -0.84 -14.15
CA MET A 270 -19.83 0.36 -14.79
C MET A 270 -18.72 1.31 -15.26
N VAL A 271 -17.70 1.49 -14.42
CA VAL A 271 -16.53 2.30 -14.75
C VAL A 271 -15.73 1.69 -15.91
N LEU A 272 -15.53 0.37 -15.91
CA LEU A 272 -14.81 -0.34 -16.98
C LEU A 272 -15.53 -0.29 -18.33
N GLN A 273 -16.86 -0.41 -18.32
CA GLN A 273 -17.67 -0.41 -19.54
C GLN A 273 -18.11 0.99 -19.97
N LYS A 274 -17.91 2.01 -19.12
CA LYS A 274 -18.43 3.38 -19.32
C LYS A 274 -19.94 3.38 -19.58
N ASN A 275 -20.66 2.42 -19.02
CA ASN A 275 -22.08 2.21 -19.22
C ASN A 275 -22.72 1.66 -17.95
N PHE A 276 -23.96 2.07 -17.66
CA PHE A 276 -24.74 1.58 -16.52
C PHE A 276 -25.40 0.21 -16.78
N ARG A 277 -25.46 -0.23 -18.03
CA ARG A 277 -26.05 -1.53 -18.40
C ARG A 277 -25.02 -2.66 -18.30
N VAL A 278 -24.67 -3.05 -17.07
CA VAL A 278 -23.64 -4.05 -16.79
C VAL A 278 -24.19 -5.44 -16.45
N LEU A 279 -25.50 -5.57 -16.26
CA LEU A 279 -26.14 -6.83 -15.86
C LEU A 279 -26.31 -7.77 -17.07
N CYS A 280 -25.30 -8.58 -17.34
CA CYS A 280 -25.39 -9.65 -18.32
C CYS A 280 -25.10 -11.01 -17.65
N LYS A 281 -25.59 -12.11 -18.23
CA LYS A 281 -25.46 -13.47 -17.66
C LYS A 281 -24.04 -13.81 -17.23
N LYS A 282 -23.04 -13.44 -18.05
CA LYS A 282 -21.63 -13.68 -17.74
C LYS A 282 -21.16 -12.91 -16.49
N ARG A 283 -21.61 -11.65 -16.32
CA ARG A 283 -21.22 -10.82 -15.17
C ARG A 283 -21.91 -11.25 -13.89
N ILE A 284 -23.15 -11.71 -14.00
CA ILE A 284 -23.86 -12.29 -12.86
C ILE A 284 -23.17 -13.57 -12.39
N ALA A 285 -22.69 -14.42 -13.32
CA ALA A 285 -21.91 -15.60 -12.95
C ALA A 285 -20.58 -15.26 -12.28
N GLU A 286 -19.84 -14.26 -12.78
CA GLU A 286 -18.60 -13.78 -12.16
C GLU A 286 -18.87 -13.16 -10.77
N TRP A 287 -19.96 -12.42 -10.61
CA TRP A 287 -20.41 -11.88 -9.33
C TRP A 287 -20.80 -12.98 -8.33
N ALA A 288 -21.52 -13.99 -8.77
CA ALA A 288 -21.88 -15.13 -7.92
C ALA A 288 -20.61 -15.85 -7.42
N GLY A 289 -19.60 -16.02 -8.29
CA GLY A 289 -18.27 -16.53 -7.90
C GLY A 289 -17.57 -15.64 -6.87
N PHE A 290 -17.63 -14.31 -7.07
CA PHE A 290 -17.09 -13.33 -6.12
C PHE A 290 -17.76 -13.47 -4.74
N VAL A 291 -19.10 -13.49 -4.68
CA VAL A 291 -19.84 -13.64 -3.43
C VAL A 291 -19.49 -14.96 -2.74
N ALA A 292 -19.43 -16.07 -3.49
CA ALA A 292 -19.05 -17.37 -2.96
C ALA A 292 -17.67 -17.34 -2.31
N VAL A 293 -16.67 -16.72 -2.97
CA VAL A 293 -15.31 -16.61 -2.42
C VAL A 293 -15.30 -15.75 -1.15
N VAL A 294 -16.01 -14.62 -1.12
CA VAL A 294 -16.11 -13.79 0.09
C VAL A 294 -16.71 -14.57 1.25
N LEU A 295 -17.81 -15.30 1.02
CA LEU A 295 -18.46 -16.13 2.06
C LEU A 295 -17.52 -17.24 2.56
N ILE A 296 -16.83 -17.92 1.65
CA ILE A 296 -15.87 -18.98 2.01
C ILE A 296 -14.75 -18.40 2.86
N LEU A 297 -14.16 -17.26 2.44
CA LEU A 297 -13.08 -16.62 3.19
C LEU A 297 -13.52 -16.23 4.60
N LEU A 298 -14.68 -15.59 4.77
CA LEU A 298 -15.20 -15.22 6.09
C LEU A 298 -15.49 -16.46 6.96
N THR A 299 -16.03 -17.51 6.36
CA THR A 299 -16.27 -18.77 7.08
C THR A 299 -14.95 -19.44 7.50
N CYS A 300 -13.91 -19.38 6.66
CA CYS A 300 -12.57 -19.87 7.02
C CYS A 300 -11.97 -19.11 8.22
N PHE A 301 -12.20 -17.79 8.33
CA PHE A 301 -11.82 -17.03 9.52
C PHE A 301 -12.60 -17.47 10.75
N ARG A 302 -13.91 -17.69 10.63
CA ARG A 302 -14.78 -18.12 11.74
C ARG A 302 -14.42 -19.51 12.28
N VAL A 303 -14.04 -20.45 11.41
CA VAL A 303 -13.67 -21.82 11.77
C VAL A 303 -12.19 -21.90 12.19
N ASP A 304 -11.46 -20.79 12.13
CA ASP A 304 -10.02 -20.72 12.41
C ASP A 304 -9.18 -21.73 11.60
N VAL A 305 -9.48 -21.82 10.29
CA VAL A 305 -8.69 -22.68 9.37
C VAL A 305 -7.22 -22.24 9.32
N PHE A 306 -6.96 -20.95 9.54
CA PHE A 306 -5.61 -20.36 9.53
C PHE A 306 -4.86 -20.52 10.87
N GLY A 307 -5.50 -21.05 11.91
CA GLY A 307 -4.92 -21.25 13.24
C GLY A 307 -4.53 -19.95 13.94
N ILE A 308 -5.23 -18.85 13.65
CA ILE A 308 -4.92 -17.51 14.23
C ILE A 308 -5.21 -17.49 15.71
N GLU A 309 -6.33 -18.12 16.13
CA GLU A 309 -6.75 -18.18 17.54
C GLU A 309 -5.84 -19.07 18.39
N ARG A 310 -5.29 -20.12 17.77
CA ARG A 310 -4.46 -21.13 18.45
C ARG A 310 -2.98 -20.82 18.46
N LYS A 311 -2.57 -19.72 17.80
CA LYS A 311 -1.17 -19.38 17.68
C LYS A 311 -0.64 -18.77 18.97
N ILE A 312 0.11 -19.54 19.72
CA ILE A 312 0.87 -19.09 20.89
C ILE A 312 2.33 -18.90 20.44
N PRO A 313 2.92 -17.69 20.57
CA PRO A 313 4.31 -17.47 20.22
C PRO A 313 5.25 -18.13 21.25
N ASP A 314 6.43 -18.56 20.83
CA ASP A 314 7.45 -19.06 21.74
C ASP A 314 7.97 -17.95 22.65
N ALA A 315 8.17 -18.26 23.93
CA ALA A 315 8.65 -17.28 24.93
C ALA A 315 9.99 -16.61 24.53
N SER A 316 10.82 -17.29 23.73
CA SER A 316 12.08 -16.76 23.21
C SER A 316 11.92 -15.71 22.10
N GLU A 317 10.78 -15.67 21.44
CA GLU A 317 10.47 -14.72 20.35
C GLU A 317 9.82 -13.44 20.87
N ILE A 318 9.44 -13.41 22.17
CA ILE A 318 8.73 -12.29 22.78
C ILE A 318 9.74 -11.28 23.34
N GLU A 319 9.78 -10.09 22.76
CA GLU A 319 10.60 -8.99 23.27
C GLU A 319 9.94 -8.29 24.47
N ALA A 320 8.61 -8.08 24.42
CA ALA A 320 7.83 -7.48 25.48
C ALA A 320 6.38 -7.98 25.43
N ALA A 321 5.77 -8.21 26.58
CA ALA A 321 4.35 -8.51 26.73
C ALA A 321 3.65 -7.38 27.47
N PHE A 322 2.44 -7.04 27.01
CA PHE A 322 1.60 -6.02 27.64
C PHE A 322 0.26 -6.65 27.99
N VAL A 323 -0.15 -6.50 29.23
CA VAL A 323 -1.51 -6.83 29.66
C VAL A 323 -2.30 -5.54 29.68
N ASN A 324 -3.36 -5.48 28.88
CA ASN A 324 -4.22 -4.31 28.79
C ASN A 324 -5.39 -4.49 29.77
N MET A 325 -5.33 -3.76 30.88
CA MET A 325 -6.46 -3.56 31.79
C MET A 325 -7.04 -2.17 31.51
N ASP A 326 -7.02 -1.28 32.49
CA ASP A 326 -7.35 0.15 32.29
C ASP A 326 -6.19 0.90 31.62
N TYR A 327 -4.96 0.43 31.86
CA TYR A 327 -3.73 0.92 31.23
C TYR A 327 -2.85 -0.26 30.78
N PRO A 328 -2.11 -0.12 29.67
CA PRO A 328 -1.19 -1.16 29.22
C PRO A 328 -0.03 -1.29 30.21
N VAL A 329 0.01 -2.40 30.92
CA VAL A 329 1.10 -2.72 31.87
C VAL A 329 2.09 -3.62 31.16
N CYS A 330 3.38 -3.20 31.13
CA CYS A 330 4.46 -4.02 30.61
C CYS A 330 4.79 -5.14 31.62
N VAL A 331 4.73 -6.36 31.14
CA VAL A 331 5.02 -7.56 31.94
C VAL A 331 6.53 -7.81 31.91
N SER A 332 7.10 -8.16 33.07
CA SER A 332 8.52 -8.52 33.15
C SER A 332 8.82 -9.82 32.36
N LYS A 333 10.05 -9.95 31.88
CA LYS A 333 10.44 -11.15 31.09
C LYS A 333 10.28 -12.46 31.88
N GLU A 334 10.36 -12.40 33.19
CA GLU A 334 10.21 -13.55 34.06
C GLU A 334 8.75 -14.04 34.17
N GLN A 335 7.78 -13.14 33.95
CA GLN A 335 6.35 -13.43 34.00
C GLN A 335 5.76 -13.81 32.64
N ILE A 336 6.52 -13.69 31.53
CA ILE A 336 6.04 -14.06 30.20
C ILE A 336 5.50 -15.49 30.14
N PRO A 337 6.15 -16.53 30.71
CA PRO A 337 5.65 -17.88 30.70
C PRO A 337 4.26 -18.03 31.36
N GLU A 338 4.01 -17.33 32.45
CA GLU A 338 2.71 -17.33 33.15
C GLU A 338 1.62 -16.73 32.28
N VAL A 339 1.93 -15.63 31.56
CA VAL A 339 0.97 -15.00 30.64
C VAL A 339 0.64 -15.93 29.47
N LEU A 340 1.63 -16.67 28.95
CA LEU A 340 1.40 -17.66 27.88
C LEU A 340 0.55 -18.84 28.35
N GLU A 341 0.73 -19.27 29.59
CA GLU A 341 -0.09 -20.35 30.18
C GLU A 341 -1.54 -19.89 30.38
N LEU A 342 -1.75 -18.64 30.86
CA LEU A 342 -3.08 -18.05 30.94
C LEU A 342 -3.73 -17.92 29.55
N GLN A 343 -2.98 -17.50 28.53
CA GLN A 343 -3.47 -17.45 27.16
C GLN A 343 -3.91 -18.82 26.67
N LYS A 344 -3.12 -19.86 26.95
CA LYS A 344 -3.47 -21.23 26.61
C LYS A 344 -4.75 -21.70 27.32
N GLN A 345 -4.89 -21.42 28.60
CA GLN A 345 -6.10 -21.74 29.36
C GLN A 345 -7.32 -21.01 28.78
N CYS A 346 -7.20 -19.75 28.39
CA CYS A 346 -8.28 -19.01 27.73
C CYS A 346 -8.68 -19.63 26.37
N ILE A 347 -7.71 -20.12 25.60
CA ILE A 347 -7.98 -20.81 24.34
C ILE A 347 -8.70 -22.14 24.58
N ASP A 348 -8.24 -22.92 25.55
CA ASP A 348 -8.81 -24.23 25.87
C ASP A 348 -10.23 -24.12 26.44
N SER A 349 -10.54 -23.04 27.19
CA SER A 349 -11.88 -22.78 27.75
C SER A 349 -12.81 -21.96 26.86
N LYS A 350 -12.44 -21.74 25.59
CA LYS A 350 -13.21 -20.91 24.63
C LYS A 350 -14.67 -21.32 24.51
N ASP A 351 -14.96 -22.64 24.39
CA ASP A 351 -16.32 -23.14 24.18
C ASP A 351 -17.21 -22.93 25.43
N GLU A 352 -16.62 -22.97 26.62
CA GLU A 352 -17.30 -22.68 27.87
C GLU A 352 -17.69 -21.18 27.95
N TYR A 353 -16.77 -20.28 27.63
CA TYR A 353 -17.06 -18.83 27.61
C TYR A 353 -18.10 -18.46 26.56
N LEU A 354 -18.02 -19.03 25.35
CA LEU A 354 -18.99 -18.74 24.29
C LEU A 354 -20.41 -19.28 24.57
N SER A 355 -20.55 -20.27 25.49
CA SER A 355 -21.84 -20.80 25.91
C SER A 355 -22.59 -19.92 26.92
N VAL A 356 -21.87 -18.98 27.57
CA VAL A 356 -22.41 -18.08 28.60
C VAL A 356 -22.91 -16.75 28.01
N TYR A 357 -22.46 -16.40 26.82
CA TYR A 357 -22.84 -15.19 26.09
C TYR A 357 -23.58 -15.52 24.79
#